data_0feefde5b76f9b3c35bfb80538034e0c
#
_entry.id   0feefde5b76f9b3c35bfb80538034e0c
#
_cell.length_a   1.000
_cell.length_b   1.000
_cell.length_c   1.000
_cell.angle_alpha   90.00
_cell.angle_beta   90.00
_cell.angle_gamma   90.00
#
_symmetry.space_group_name_H-M   'P 1'
#
loop_
_entity.id
_entity.type
_entity.pdbx_description
1 polymer ?
#
loop_
_entity_poly.entity_id
_entity_poly.type
_entity_poly.pdbx_seq_one_letter_code
_entity_poly.pdbx_strand_id
1 'polypeptide(L)'
;EDLKEVNALINGKTEDYLSLILRMPDIYNNEREELSTEEKKWLLALMREACGKLNEFRRQEGDALVQEFTLRIEDIRRLLLEVPKYEAERLEVVRDRMRKGLEELENGKHDQNRLEQEMIFYIEKLDVSEEKMRLMNHLDYYLETMKVPMSGKKLGFISQEIGREINTLGSKSNHAEMQKLVVDMKDNLEKIKEQILNTL
;
A
#
# COMPACT_ATOMS: atom_id res chain seq x y z
N GLU A 1 15.62 -38.80 -51.43
CA GLU A 1 15.95 -39.29 -52.81
C GLU A 1 17.26 -40.05 -52.75
N ASP A 2 18.36 -39.50 -52.27
CA ASP A 2 19.72 -40.05 -52.27
C ASP A 2 19.84 -41.44 -51.59
N LEU A 3 19.15 -41.65 -50.45
CA LEU A 3 19.16 -42.95 -49.75
C LEU A 3 18.45 -44.04 -50.55
N LYS A 4 17.46 -43.74 -51.37
CA LYS A 4 16.81 -44.71 -52.24
C LYS A 4 17.73 -45.10 -53.40
N GLU A 5 18.43 -44.14 -53.98
CA GLU A 5 19.41 -44.38 -55.04
C GLU A 5 20.59 -45.22 -54.55
N VAL A 6 21.15 -44.91 -53.38
CA VAL A 6 22.20 -45.69 -52.78
C VAL A 6 21.72 -47.14 -52.49
N ASN A 7 20.53 -47.32 -51.95
CA ASN A 7 19.96 -48.62 -51.66
C ASN A 7 19.78 -49.48 -52.93
N ALA A 8 19.40 -48.83 -54.05
CA ALA A 8 19.29 -49.51 -55.36
C ALA A 8 20.64 -49.86 -55.91
N LEU A 9 21.69 -49.06 -55.80
CA LEU A 9 23.03 -49.29 -56.25
C LEU A 9 23.71 -50.46 -55.57
N ILE A 10 23.46 -50.65 -54.27
CA ILE A 10 24.04 -51.75 -53.49
C ILE A 10 23.14 -52.98 -53.37
N ASN A 11 22.01 -53.01 -54.12
CA ASN A 11 20.99 -54.08 -54.01
C ASN A 11 20.47 -54.24 -52.56
N GLY A 12 20.37 -53.17 -51.78
CA GLY A 12 19.95 -53.19 -50.38
C GLY A 12 18.45 -53.56 -50.25
N LYS A 13 18.10 -54.14 -49.07
CA LYS A 13 16.75 -54.58 -48.73
C LYS A 13 16.07 -53.62 -47.71
N THR A 14 16.58 -52.43 -47.57
CA THR A 14 16.07 -51.48 -46.53
C THR A 14 14.79 -50.82 -47.04
N GLU A 15 13.68 -51.03 -46.33
CA GLU A 15 12.39 -50.38 -46.61
C GLU A 15 12.10 -49.22 -45.62
N ASP A 16 12.73 -49.27 -44.45
CA ASP A 16 12.54 -48.24 -43.38
C ASP A 16 13.58 -47.12 -43.50
N TYR A 17 13.40 -46.26 -44.45
CA TYR A 17 14.26 -45.06 -44.62
C TYR A 17 14.07 -44.04 -43.53
N LEU A 18 12.88 -44.00 -42.85
CA LEU A 18 12.61 -43.05 -41.81
C LEU A 18 13.49 -43.30 -40.60
N SER A 19 13.61 -44.55 -40.15
CA SER A 19 14.49 -44.91 -39.05
C SER A 19 15.97 -44.65 -39.34
N LEU A 20 16.39 -44.76 -40.59
CA LEU A 20 17.77 -44.44 -41.00
C LEU A 20 18.00 -42.92 -40.95
N ILE A 21 17.08 -42.13 -41.47
CA ILE A 21 17.14 -40.68 -41.46
C ILE A 21 17.19 -40.18 -40.02
N LEU A 22 16.33 -40.70 -39.13
CA LEU A 22 16.29 -40.27 -37.71
C LEU A 22 17.57 -40.61 -36.93
N ARG A 23 18.41 -41.54 -37.42
CA ARG A 23 19.69 -41.90 -36.83
C ARG A 23 20.89 -41.14 -37.41
N MET A 24 20.71 -40.38 -38.47
CA MET A 24 21.77 -39.55 -39.02
C MET A 24 22.05 -38.38 -38.10
N PRO A 25 23.32 -38.04 -37.81
CA PRO A 25 23.68 -36.88 -37.05
C PRO A 25 23.24 -35.63 -37.81
N ASP A 26 22.85 -34.59 -37.08
CA ASP A 26 22.55 -33.27 -37.59
C ASP A 26 21.22 -33.08 -38.41
N ILE A 27 20.39 -34.14 -38.56
CA ILE A 27 19.08 -33.99 -39.22
C ILE A 27 18.16 -33.02 -38.48
N TYR A 28 18.32 -32.89 -37.18
CA TYR A 28 17.60 -31.94 -36.32
C TYR A 28 18.43 -30.70 -35.95
N ASN A 29 19.53 -30.43 -36.60
CA ASN A 29 20.22 -29.16 -36.43
C ASN A 29 19.33 -28.09 -37.03
N ASN A 30 18.55 -27.42 -36.17
CA ASN A 30 18.03 -26.11 -36.47
C ASN A 30 19.24 -25.19 -36.57
N GLU A 31 19.71 -24.89 -37.75
CA GLU A 31 20.59 -23.75 -37.97
C GLU A 31 19.83 -22.55 -37.43
N ARG A 32 20.26 -22.04 -36.27
CA ARG A 32 19.73 -20.79 -35.75
C ARG A 32 20.25 -19.71 -36.68
N GLU A 33 19.39 -19.26 -37.57
CA GLU A 33 19.71 -18.09 -38.39
C GLU A 33 20.11 -16.96 -37.44
N GLU A 34 21.35 -16.50 -37.53
CA GLU A 34 21.79 -15.34 -36.79
C GLU A 34 21.12 -14.11 -37.39
N LEU A 35 20.50 -13.30 -36.50
CA LEU A 35 19.90 -12.04 -36.90
C LEU A 35 20.93 -11.16 -37.64
N SER A 36 20.54 -10.65 -38.78
CA SER A 36 21.33 -9.68 -39.52
C SER A 36 21.60 -8.40 -38.70
N THR A 37 22.59 -7.64 -39.07
CA THR A 37 22.91 -6.37 -38.41
C THR A 37 21.73 -5.38 -38.48
N GLU A 38 20.95 -5.41 -39.55
CA GLU A 38 19.78 -4.56 -39.77
C GLU A 38 18.61 -4.97 -38.86
N GLU A 39 18.33 -6.27 -38.76
CA GLU A 39 17.32 -6.80 -37.86
C GLU A 39 17.64 -6.52 -36.39
N LYS A 40 18.92 -6.67 -36.00
CA LYS A 40 19.39 -6.28 -34.65
C LYS A 40 19.15 -4.80 -34.37
N LYS A 41 19.46 -3.90 -35.32
CA LYS A 41 19.21 -2.46 -35.17
C LYS A 41 17.73 -2.14 -35.07
N TRP A 42 16.91 -2.74 -35.92
CA TRP A 42 15.46 -2.57 -35.91
C TRP A 42 14.85 -3.05 -34.58
N LEU A 43 15.24 -4.24 -34.09
CA LEU A 43 14.78 -4.78 -32.83
C LEU A 43 15.14 -3.85 -31.65
N LEU A 44 16.37 -3.34 -31.60
CA LEU A 44 16.82 -2.40 -30.59
C LEU A 44 16.02 -1.07 -30.64
N ALA A 45 15.72 -0.57 -31.82
CA ALA A 45 14.89 0.62 -31.99
C ALA A 45 13.47 0.40 -31.46
N LEU A 46 12.86 -0.73 -31.80
CA LEU A 46 11.52 -1.12 -31.30
C LEU A 46 11.50 -1.24 -29.77
N MET A 47 12.52 -1.89 -29.18
CA MET A 47 12.65 -2.01 -27.73
C MET A 47 12.79 -0.63 -27.05
N ARG A 48 13.57 0.28 -27.62
CA ARG A 48 13.72 1.66 -27.09
C ARG A 48 12.41 2.42 -27.16
N GLU A 49 11.67 2.30 -28.25
CA GLU A 49 10.36 2.93 -28.40
C GLU A 49 9.36 2.39 -27.36
N ALA A 50 9.29 1.07 -27.19
CA ALA A 50 8.44 0.42 -26.20
C ALA A 50 8.79 0.86 -24.76
N CYS A 51 10.08 0.89 -24.42
CA CYS A 51 10.55 1.40 -23.11
C CYS A 51 10.21 2.87 -22.92
N GLY A 52 10.32 3.69 -23.98
CA GLY A 52 9.95 5.10 -23.95
C GLY A 52 8.48 5.31 -23.64
N LYS A 53 7.60 4.59 -24.32
CA LYS A 53 6.15 4.63 -24.08
C LYS A 53 5.79 4.14 -22.69
N LEU A 54 6.42 3.08 -22.20
CA LEU A 54 6.22 2.57 -20.85
C LEU A 54 6.63 3.60 -19.80
N ASN A 55 7.78 4.25 -19.96
CA ASN A 55 8.24 5.26 -19.02
C ASN A 55 7.32 6.49 -19.01
N GLU A 56 6.81 6.90 -20.15
CA GLU A 56 5.84 8.00 -20.23
C GLU A 56 4.54 7.65 -19.49
N PHE A 57 4.00 6.46 -19.72
CA PHE A 57 2.84 5.96 -19.01
C PHE A 57 3.07 5.93 -17.49
N ARG A 58 4.20 5.36 -17.05
CA ARG A 58 4.56 5.31 -15.61
C ARG A 58 4.69 6.69 -14.99
N ARG A 59 5.17 7.68 -15.73
CA ARG A 59 5.25 9.06 -15.26
C ARG A 59 3.87 9.65 -15.05
N GLN A 60 2.97 9.50 -16.01
CA GLN A 60 1.60 10.02 -15.92
C GLN A 60 0.83 9.39 -14.74
N GLU A 61 0.92 8.07 -14.58
CA GLU A 61 0.32 7.35 -13.43
C GLU A 61 0.94 7.82 -12.10
N GLY A 62 2.26 7.97 -12.06
CA GLY A 62 2.95 8.45 -10.86
C GLY A 62 2.52 9.85 -10.45
N ASP A 63 2.39 10.78 -11.40
CA ASP A 63 1.93 12.14 -11.14
C ASP A 63 0.49 12.16 -10.60
N ALA A 64 -0.39 11.32 -11.14
CA ALA A 64 -1.76 11.16 -10.65
C ALA A 64 -1.81 10.60 -9.22
N LEU A 65 -0.98 9.59 -8.92
CA LEU A 65 -0.88 9.00 -7.58
C LEU A 65 -0.35 10.00 -6.55
N VAL A 66 0.63 10.82 -6.91
CA VAL A 66 1.14 11.89 -6.02
C VAL A 66 0.04 12.88 -5.64
N GLN A 67 -0.80 13.27 -6.60
CA GLN A 67 -1.94 14.16 -6.34
C GLN A 67 -2.97 13.50 -5.41
N GLU A 68 -3.33 12.26 -5.70
CA GLU A 68 -4.30 11.50 -4.88
C GLU A 68 -3.78 11.31 -3.45
N PHE A 69 -2.54 10.87 -3.26
CA PHE A 69 -1.96 10.69 -1.93
C PHE A 69 -1.87 12.00 -1.15
N THR A 70 -1.48 13.09 -1.83
CA THR A 70 -1.45 14.42 -1.21
C THR A 70 -2.83 14.81 -0.72
N LEU A 71 -3.87 14.64 -1.55
CA LEU A 71 -5.25 14.95 -1.17
C LEU A 71 -5.69 14.15 0.06
N ARG A 72 -5.45 12.83 0.09
CA ARG A 72 -5.85 11.97 1.21
C ARG A 72 -5.10 12.30 2.50
N ILE A 73 -3.81 12.59 2.43
CA ILE A 73 -3.01 12.99 3.59
C ILE A 73 -3.51 14.33 4.15
N GLU A 74 -3.82 15.31 3.29
CA GLU A 74 -4.37 16.60 3.74
C GLU A 74 -5.79 16.46 4.30
N ASP A 75 -6.63 15.56 3.77
CA ASP A 75 -7.92 15.23 4.36
C ASP A 75 -7.77 14.64 5.77
N ILE A 76 -6.85 13.69 5.97
CA ILE A 76 -6.56 13.15 7.31
C ILE A 76 -6.08 14.27 8.24
N ARG A 77 -5.20 15.16 7.78
CA ARG A 77 -4.72 16.32 8.53
C ARG A 77 -5.87 17.23 8.96
N ARG A 78 -6.75 17.57 8.03
CA ARG A 78 -7.93 18.42 8.30
C ARG A 78 -8.83 17.79 9.36
N LEU A 79 -9.13 16.49 9.25
CA LEU A 79 -9.93 15.77 10.24
C LEU A 79 -9.24 15.73 11.61
N LEU A 80 -7.92 15.57 11.66
CA LEU A 80 -7.14 15.60 12.90
C LEU A 80 -7.25 16.94 13.62
N LEU A 81 -7.24 18.05 12.86
CA LEU A 81 -7.40 19.42 13.40
C LEU A 81 -8.80 19.70 13.94
N GLU A 82 -9.81 18.89 13.60
CA GLU A 82 -11.15 18.96 14.16
C GLU A 82 -11.27 18.30 15.55
N VAL A 83 -10.39 17.33 15.87
CA VAL A 83 -10.44 16.56 17.12
C VAL A 83 -10.50 17.41 18.39
N PRO A 84 -9.69 18.50 18.53
CA PRO A 84 -9.71 19.32 19.75
C PRO A 84 -11.06 19.95 20.09
N LYS A 85 -11.93 20.17 19.11
CA LYS A 85 -13.27 20.75 19.33
C LYS A 85 -14.13 19.89 20.25
N TYR A 86 -13.91 18.58 20.26
CA TYR A 86 -14.73 17.61 21.00
C TYR A 86 -14.05 17.11 22.28
N GLU A 87 -12.80 17.50 22.55
CA GLU A 87 -12.05 17.02 23.73
C GLU A 87 -12.68 17.52 25.04
N ALA A 88 -13.10 18.80 25.10
CA ALA A 88 -13.73 19.37 26.28
C ALA A 88 -15.10 18.74 26.56
N GLU A 89 -15.96 18.61 25.54
CA GLU A 89 -17.28 17.99 25.64
C GLU A 89 -17.18 16.53 26.10
N ARG A 90 -16.20 15.79 25.60
CA ARG A 90 -15.93 14.41 26.01
C ARG A 90 -15.66 14.30 27.50
N LEU A 91 -14.85 15.20 28.06
CA LEU A 91 -14.52 15.19 29.49
C LEU A 91 -15.76 15.51 30.35
N GLU A 92 -16.62 16.44 29.93
CA GLU A 92 -17.87 16.73 30.63
C GLU A 92 -18.83 15.53 30.64
N VAL A 93 -18.97 14.83 29.50
CA VAL A 93 -19.77 13.61 29.40
C VAL A 93 -19.27 12.52 30.35
N VAL A 94 -17.95 12.34 30.47
CA VAL A 94 -17.37 11.39 31.42
C VAL A 94 -17.64 11.81 32.87
N ARG A 95 -17.44 13.09 33.20
CA ARG A 95 -17.71 13.64 34.52
C ARG A 95 -19.16 13.42 34.96
N ASP A 96 -20.12 13.72 34.07
CA ASP A 96 -21.54 13.55 34.36
C ASP A 96 -21.93 12.09 34.55
N ARG A 97 -21.36 11.18 33.76
CA ARG A 97 -21.58 9.73 33.92
C ARG A 97 -21.06 9.24 35.27
N MET A 98 -19.86 9.68 35.66
CA MET A 98 -19.28 9.29 36.94
C MET A 98 -20.07 9.83 38.11
N ARG A 99 -20.54 11.09 38.03
CA ARG A 99 -21.39 11.70 39.07
C ARG A 99 -22.67 10.89 39.26
N LYS A 100 -23.39 10.58 38.16
CA LYS A 100 -24.61 9.75 38.21
C LYS A 100 -24.35 8.36 38.79
N GLY A 101 -23.28 7.69 38.38
CA GLY A 101 -22.91 6.39 38.94
C GLY A 101 -22.62 6.43 40.44
N LEU A 102 -22.00 7.48 40.95
CA LEU A 102 -21.77 7.68 42.39
C LEU A 102 -23.08 7.95 43.14
N GLU A 103 -23.99 8.76 42.56
CA GLU A 103 -25.31 9.03 43.12
C GLU A 103 -26.12 7.73 43.34
N GLU A 104 -26.04 6.81 42.39
CA GLU A 104 -26.73 5.50 42.46
C GLU A 104 -26.15 4.57 43.54
N LEU A 105 -24.83 4.61 43.77
CA LEU A 105 -24.14 3.68 44.66
C LEU A 105 -24.15 4.13 46.12
N GLU A 106 -24.10 5.41 46.44
CA GLU A 106 -23.83 5.95 47.78
C GLU A 106 -25.05 6.61 48.48
N ASN A 107 -26.27 6.39 48.01
CA ASN A 107 -27.48 6.98 48.62
C ASN A 107 -27.32 8.51 48.94
N GLY A 108 -26.62 9.24 48.09
CA GLY A 108 -26.49 10.69 48.20
C GLY A 108 -25.32 11.21 49.07
N LYS A 109 -24.45 10.38 49.59
CA LYS A 109 -23.20 10.81 50.25
C LYS A 109 -22.05 10.74 49.25
N HIS A 110 -21.69 11.88 48.64
CA HIS A 110 -20.57 11.94 47.70
C HIS A 110 -19.26 12.28 48.44
N ASP A 111 -18.22 11.47 48.20
CA ASP A 111 -16.85 11.90 48.46
C ASP A 111 -16.31 12.61 47.20
N GLN A 112 -16.37 13.95 47.26
CA GLN A 112 -15.90 14.80 46.15
C GLN A 112 -14.43 14.54 45.81
N ASN A 113 -13.59 14.26 46.82
CA ASN A 113 -12.16 13.99 46.63
C ASN A 113 -11.95 12.70 45.83
N ARG A 114 -12.79 11.69 46.07
CA ARG A 114 -12.73 10.44 45.30
C ARG A 114 -13.12 10.62 43.86
N LEU A 115 -14.17 11.43 43.59
CA LEU A 115 -14.56 11.77 42.23
C LEU A 115 -13.43 12.48 41.48
N GLU A 116 -12.75 13.44 42.14
CA GLU A 116 -11.65 14.16 41.51
C GLU A 116 -10.45 13.27 41.22
N GLN A 117 -10.10 12.35 42.12
CA GLN A 117 -9.02 11.37 41.89
C GLN A 117 -9.33 10.43 40.71
N GLU A 118 -10.54 9.90 40.62
CA GLU A 118 -10.95 9.08 39.48
C GLU A 118 -10.99 9.90 38.18
N MET A 119 -11.38 11.18 38.23
CA MET A 119 -11.34 12.06 37.07
C MET A 119 -9.92 12.25 36.52
N ILE A 120 -8.92 12.43 37.40
CA ILE A 120 -7.52 12.54 36.97
C ILE A 120 -7.09 11.30 36.20
N PHE A 121 -7.39 10.11 36.73
CA PHE A 121 -7.11 8.84 36.04
C PHE A 121 -7.77 8.75 34.67
N TYR A 122 -9.03 9.18 34.53
CA TYR A 122 -9.73 9.17 33.23
C TYR A 122 -9.19 10.23 32.27
N ILE A 123 -8.77 11.42 32.76
CA ILE A 123 -8.15 12.45 31.92
C ILE A 123 -6.85 11.88 31.30
N GLU A 124 -5.99 11.26 32.10
CA GLU A 124 -4.74 10.62 31.62
C GLU A 124 -5.03 9.49 30.63
N LYS A 125 -5.99 8.61 30.96
CA LYS A 125 -6.37 7.47 30.12
C LYS A 125 -6.96 7.88 28.77
N LEU A 126 -7.67 9.01 28.72
CA LEU A 126 -8.31 9.54 27.52
C LEU A 126 -7.45 10.57 26.80
N ASP A 127 -6.29 10.94 27.31
CA ASP A 127 -5.41 11.89 26.63
C ASP A 127 -4.99 11.34 25.27
N VAL A 128 -5.14 12.16 24.24
CA VAL A 128 -4.81 11.87 22.84
C VAL A 128 -3.76 12.83 22.28
N SER A 129 -3.12 13.59 23.14
CA SER A 129 -2.16 14.64 22.74
C SER A 129 -0.94 14.03 22.04
N GLU A 130 -0.45 12.91 22.53
CA GLU A 130 0.68 12.17 21.95
C GLU A 130 0.30 11.61 20.57
N GLU A 131 -0.84 10.96 20.44
CA GLU A 131 -1.34 10.39 19.18
C GLU A 131 -1.53 11.50 18.12
N LYS A 132 -2.10 12.64 18.50
CA LYS A 132 -2.25 13.80 17.59
C LYS A 132 -0.90 14.29 17.08
N MET A 133 0.08 14.45 17.97
CA MET A 133 1.42 14.89 17.60
C MET A 133 2.13 13.87 16.71
N ARG A 134 2.10 12.58 17.07
CA ARG A 134 2.70 11.51 16.27
C ARG A 134 2.06 11.37 14.90
N LEU A 135 0.73 11.40 14.85
CA LEU A 135 0.00 11.34 13.60
C LEU A 135 0.38 12.51 12.69
N MET A 136 0.44 13.74 13.20
CA MET A 136 0.87 14.92 12.43
C MET A 136 2.28 14.72 11.85
N ASN A 137 3.23 14.27 12.68
CA ASN A 137 4.60 14.00 12.26
C ASN A 137 4.68 12.93 11.15
N HIS A 138 3.86 11.87 11.25
CA HIS A 138 3.82 10.82 10.23
C HIS A 138 3.21 11.32 8.92
N LEU A 139 2.21 12.20 8.97
CA LEU A 139 1.63 12.84 7.78
C LEU A 139 2.67 13.71 7.05
N ASP A 140 3.42 14.54 7.80
CA ASP A 140 4.50 15.35 7.25
C ASP A 140 5.59 14.48 6.63
N TYR A 141 6.02 13.44 7.35
CA TYR A 141 7.03 12.52 6.87
C TYR A 141 6.60 11.73 5.64
N TYR A 142 5.30 11.43 5.51
CA TYR A 142 4.73 10.80 4.32
C TYR A 142 4.90 11.71 3.10
N LEU A 143 4.50 12.99 3.20
CA LEU A 143 4.61 13.97 2.11
C LEU A 143 6.07 14.22 1.70
N GLU A 144 7.01 14.25 2.65
CA GLU A 144 8.44 14.35 2.36
C GLU A 144 8.97 13.10 1.65
N THR A 145 8.57 11.92 2.12
CA THR A 145 9.02 10.64 1.57
C THR A 145 8.53 10.43 0.13
N MET A 146 7.34 10.93 -0.23
CA MET A 146 6.83 10.87 -1.62
C MET A 146 7.76 11.55 -2.64
N LYS A 147 8.56 12.53 -2.22
CA LYS A 147 9.51 13.24 -3.10
C LYS A 147 10.76 12.40 -3.41
N VAL A 148 10.95 11.28 -2.72
CA VAL A 148 12.14 10.42 -2.87
C VAL A 148 11.84 9.32 -3.89
N PRO A 149 12.68 9.13 -4.93
CA PRO A 149 12.49 8.04 -5.89
C PRO A 149 12.49 6.67 -5.21
N MET A 150 11.70 5.74 -5.74
CA MET A 150 11.59 4.34 -5.26
C MET A 150 11.22 4.22 -3.78
N SER A 151 10.40 5.13 -3.27
CA SER A 151 10.00 5.19 -1.86
C SER A 151 8.76 4.34 -1.50
N GLY A 152 8.14 3.63 -2.45
CA GLY A 152 6.87 2.91 -2.24
C GLY A 152 6.84 2.01 -1.01
N LYS A 153 7.86 1.17 -0.81
CA LYS A 153 7.97 0.33 0.39
C LYS A 153 8.00 1.16 1.69
N LYS A 154 8.74 2.29 1.69
CA LYS A 154 8.84 3.19 2.85
C LYS A 154 7.51 3.88 3.12
N LEU A 155 6.80 4.33 2.08
CA LEU A 155 5.45 4.89 2.19
C LEU A 155 4.47 3.87 2.79
N GLY A 156 4.59 2.59 2.41
CA GLY A 156 3.82 1.51 3.02
C GLY A 156 4.03 1.40 4.54
N PHE A 157 5.27 1.46 5.02
CA PHE A 157 5.56 1.45 6.45
C PHE A 157 5.01 2.69 7.17
N ILE A 158 5.18 3.89 6.58
CA ILE A 158 4.62 5.11 7.17
C ILE A 158 3.10 5.03 7.25
N SER A 159 2.42 4.49 6.23
CA SER A 159 0.96 4.27 6.25
C SER A 159 0.51 3.32 7.37
N GLN A 160 1.34 2.33 7.74
CA GLN A 160 1.06 1.46 8.88
C GLN A 160 1.12 2.24 10.20
N GLU A 161 2.15 3.10 10.39
CA GLU A 161 2.27 3.93 11.59
C GLU A 161 1.13 4.97 11.67
N ILE A 162 0.77 5.62 10.56
CA ILE A 162 -0.43 6.48 10.49
C ILE A 162 -1.67 5.71 10.97
N GLY A 163 -1.87 4.49 10.48
CA GLY A 163 -2.99 3.64 10.87
C GLY A 163 -2.96 3.26 12.35
N ARG A 164 -1.78 3.05 12.92
CA ARG A 164 -1.60 2.78 14.33
C ARG A 164 -2.05 3.96 15.20
N GLU A 165 -1.60 5.17 14.90
CA GLU A 165 -1.99 6.37 15.63
C GLU A 165 -3.49 6.67 15.49
N ILE A 166 -4.08 6.52 14.30
CA ILE A 166 -5.53 6.65 14.09
C ILE A 166 -6.31 5.63 14.92
N ASN A 167 -5.84 4.38 15.01
CA ASN A 167 -6.49 3.34 15.81
C ASN A 167 -6.42 3.65 17.31
N THR A 168 -5.27 4.11 17.80
CA THR A 168 -5.10 4.48 19.21
C THR A 168 -5.98 5.69 19.56
N LEU A 169 -6.00 6.72 18.71
CA LEU A 169 -6.89 7.86 18.84
C LEU A 169 -8.36 7.40 18.91
N GLY A 170 -8.77 6.47 18.02
CA GLY A 170 -10.13 5.90 18.02
C GLY A 170 -10.47 5.14 19.29
N SER A 171 -9.54 4.33 19.82
CA SER A 171 -9.76 3.57 21.05
C SER A 171 -9.90 4.46 22.29
N LYS A 172 -9.22 5.61 22.32
CA LYS A 172 -9.32 6.63 23.36
C LYS A 172 -10.48 7.60 23.16
N SER A 173 -11.06 7.66 21.95
CA SER A 173 -12.16 8.59 21.58
C SER A 173 -13.51 8.04 22.05
N ASN A 174 -13.86 8.26 23.31
CA ASN A 174 -15.17 7.88 23.84
C ASN A 174 -16.23 9.01 23.58
N HIS A 175 -16.37 9.41 22.31
CA HIS A 175 -17.26 10.48 21.86
C HIS A 175 -17.72 10.21 20.41
N ALA A 176 -19.01 10.33 20.11
CA ALA A 176 -19.59 9.93 18.82
C ALA A 176 -19.01 10.70 17.63
N GLU A 177 -18.87 12.03 17.73
CA GLU A 177 -18.32 12.83 16.62
C GLU A 177 -16.83 12.57 16.41
N MET A 178 -16.04 12.37 17.47
CA MET A 178 -14.65 11.95 17.33
C MET A 178 -14.52 10.58 16.64
N GLN A 179 -15.42 9.64 16.92
CA GLN A 179 -15.44 8.33 16.24
C GLN A 179 -15.73 8.47 14.75
N LYS A 180 -16.61 9.40 14.34
CA LYS A 180 -16.84 9.68 12.92
C LYS A 180 -15.57 10.21 12.25
N LEU A 181 -14.89 11.17 12.87
CA LEU A 181 -13.60 11.67 12.35
C LEU A 181 -12.57 10.54 12.17
N VAL A 182 -12.48 9.64 13.14
CA VAL A 182 -11.59 8.47 13.08
C VAL A 182 -11.95 7.53 11.92
N VAL A 183 -13.25 7.28 11.70
CA VAL A 183 -13.72 6.46 10.58
C VAL A 183 -13.34 7.11 9.25
N ASP A 184 -13.56 8.42 9.10
CA ASP A 184 -13.22 9.16 7.88
C ASP A 184 -11.70 9.19 7.64
N MET A 185 -10.89 9.32 8.70
CA MET A 185 -9.42 9.19 8.60
C MET A 185 -9.01 7.80 8.11
N LYS A 186 -9.63 6.73 8.64
CA LYS A 186 -9.37 5.34 8.21
C LYS A 186 -9.73 5.13 6.76
N ASP A 187 -10.87 5.64 6.31
CA ASP A 187 -11.30 5.52 4.91
C ASP A 187 -10.28 6.17 3.95
N ASN A 188 -9.80 7.38 4.28
CA ASN A 188 -8.75 8.03 3.50
C ASN A 188 -7.43 7.24 3.51
N LEU A 189 -7.05 6.66 4.64
CA LEU A 189 -5.83 5.85 4.75
C LEU A 189 -5.93 4.54 3.95
N GLU A 190 -7.08 3.87 3.95
CA GLU A 190 -7.27 2.64 3.17
C GLU A 190 -7.16 2.91 1.67
N LYS A 191 -7.71 4.04 1.17
CA LYS A 191 -7.52 4.47 -0.24
C LYS A 191 -6.03 4.64 -0.59
N ILE A 192 -5.23 5.18 0.32
CA ILE A 192 -3.77 5.27 0.13
C ILE A 192 -3.15 3.87 0.06
N LYS A 193 -3.48 2.98 1.00
CA LYS A 193 -2.89 1.63 1.07
C LYS A 193 -3.20 0.77 -0.14
N GLU A 194 -4.42 0.86 -0.67
CA GLU A 194 -4.82 0.16 -1.89
C GLU A 194 -3.96 0.56 -3.10
N GLN A 195 -3.61 1.84 -3.21
CA GLN A 195 -2.83 2.35 -4.33
C GLN A 195 -1.31 2.19 -4.15
N ILE A 196 -0.81 2.16 -2.91
CA ILE A 196 0.63 1.97 -2.65
C ILE A 196 1.15 0.66 -3.26
N LEU A 197 0.34 -0.41 -3.28
CA LEU A 197 0.72 -1.69 -3.90
C LEU A 197 0.98 -1.57 -5.40
N ASN A 198 0.47 -0.53 -6.05
CA ASN A 198 0.65 -0.26 -7.47
C ASN A 198 1.86 0.65 -7.76
N THR A 199 2.54 1.16 -6.73
CA THR A 199 3.69 2.09 -6.86
C THR A 199 5.06 1.42 -6.86
N LEU A 200 5.11 0.09 -6.86
CA LEU A 200 6.34 -0.72 -6.83
C LEU A 200 6.95 -0.92 -8.22
#